data_4b7262881cd8adbbace20aec64af505d
#
_entry.id   4b7262881cd8adbbace20aec64af505d
#
_cell.length_a   1.000
_cell.length_b   1.000
_cell.length_c   1.000
_cell.angle_alpha   90.00
_cell.angle_beta   90.00
_cell.angle_gamma   90.00
#
_symmetry.space_group_name_H-M   'P 1'
#
loop_
_entity.id
_entity.type
_entity.pdbx_description
1 polymer ?
#
loop_
_entity_poly.entity_id
_entity_poly.type
_entity_poly.pdbx_seq_one_letter_code
_entity_poly.pdbx_strand_id
1 'polypeptide(L)'
;MYSKKTTVKSGYLSSFLFVIIFFLNINDAVSESTVTPIEIENPVFTTKGVDEMPYTIKATLGIRRGDDLELFEIEGKIKNSDNIWIYLNADRGNYNQISQVVFLFNNIEVYTDNKEKLTSDEAIIDIQQDIITLFSNVEYQNKSNKIEADRSVIKNNFQNFEYFGNVKANIINY
;
A
#
# COMPACT_ATOMS: atom_id res chain seq x y z
N MET A 1 62.27 44.26 -7.21
CA MET A 1 61.10 43.89 -6.43
C MET A 1 59.86 44.24 -7.25
N TYR A 2 59.33 43.31 -8.02
CA TYR A 2 58.23 43.54 -8.99
C TYR A 2 56.89 43.13 -8.34
N SER A 3 56.00 44.11 -8.15
CA SER A 3 54.62 43.90 -7.71
C SER A 3 53.74 43.63 -8.94
N LYS A 4 53.18 42.41 -9.04
CA LYS A 4 52.19 42.10 -10.05
C LYS A 4 50.80 42.52 -9.55
N LYS A 5 50.19 43.51 -10.18
CA LYS A 5 48.77 43.84 -10.04
C LYS A 5 47.96 42.83 -10.81
N THR A 6 47.12 42.08 -10.11
CA THR A 6 46.15 41.19 -10.72
C THR A 6 44.85 41.96 -10.95
N THR A 7 44.52 42.21 -12.20
CA THR A 7 43.25 42.83 -12.61
C THR A 7 42.20 41.75 -12.75
N VAL A 8 41.22 41.72 -11.86
CA VAL A 8 40.07 40.82 -11.96
C VAL A 8 39.08 41.47 -12.93
N LYS A 9 38.82 40.80 -14.04
CA LYS A 9 37.82 41.24 -15.04
C LYS A 9 36.40 40.99 -14.47
N SER A 10 35.67 42.07 -14.27
CA SER A 10 34.29 42.18 -13.83
C SER A 10 33.27 41.78 -14.92
N GLY A 11 33.50 40.73 -15.66
CA GLY A 11 32.63 40.35 -16.79
C GLY A 11 31.63 39.21 -16.54
N TYR A 12 31.83 38.43 -15.48
CA TYR A 12 31.03 37.22 -15.28
C TYR A 12 29.83 37.35 -14.31
N LEU A 13 29.79 38.45 -13.54
CA LEU A 13 28.72 38.68 -12.56
C LEU A 13 27.39 39.10 -13.21
N SER A 14 27.47 39.82 -14.35
CA SER A 14 26.27 40.28 -15.07
C SER A 14 25.54 39.16 -15.81
N SER A 15 26.29 38.17 -16.33
CA SER A 15 25.71 37.04 -17.05
C SER A 15 25.00 36.04 -16.13
N PHE A 16 25.50 35.90 -14.89
CA PHE A 16 24.93 34.99 -13.90
C PHE A 16 23.62 35.53 -13.31
N LEU A 17 23.50 36.82 -13.15
CA LEU A 17 22.29 37.47 -12.66
C LEU A 17 21.14 37.37 -13.70
N PHE A 18 21.47 37.45 -15.00
CA PHE A 18 20.48 37.34 -16.07
C PHE A 18 19.90 35.92 -16.20
N VAL A 19 20.71 34.89 -15.97
CA VAL A 19 20.28 33.48 -15.98
C VAL A 19 19.36 33.20 -14.80
N ILE A 20 19.62 33.76 -13.61
CA ILE A 20 18.76 33.58 -12.43
C ILE A 20 17.36 34.22 -12.62
N ILE A 21 17.30 35.42 -13.27
CA ILE A 21 16.04 36.10 -13.54
C ILE A 21 15.22 35.35 -14.61
N PHE A 22 15.87 34.65 -15.55
CA PHE A 22 15.16 33.84 -16.54
C PHE A 22 14.53 32.56 -15.93
N PHE A 23 15.14 31.95 -14.92
CA PHE A 23 14.58 30.80 -14.22
C PHE A 23 13.45 31.15 -13.24
N LEU A 24 13.35 32.40 -12.77
CA LEU A 24 12.29 32.84 -11.86
C LEU A 24 10.97 33.20 -12.57
N ASN A 25 10.94 33.23 -13.90
CA ASN A 25 9.72 33.51 -14.67
C ASN A 25 9.10 32.28 -15.35
N ILE A 26 9.59 31.08 -15.07
CA ILE A 26 8.84 29.87 -15.37
C ILE A 26 7.81 29.73 -14.25
N ASN A 27 6.72 30.47 -14.32
CA ASN A 27 5.47 30.05 -13.74
C ASN A 27 5.08 28.82 -14.56
N ASP A 28 5.57 27.65 -14.17
CA ASP A 28 4.93 26.40 -14.51
C ASP A 28 3.51 26.53 -13.97
N ALA A 29 2.61 26.93 -14.83
CA ALA A 29 1.23 26.59 -14.68
C ALA A 29 1.22 25.05 -14.69
N VAL A 30 1.38 24.44 -13.52
CA VAL A 30 1.02 23.06 -13.30
C VAL A 30 -0.46 23.04 -13.64
N SER A 31 -0.75 22.66 -14.87
CA SER A 31 -2.08 22.28 -15.28
C SER A 31 -2.40 21.07 -14.39
N GLU A 32 -3.07 21.30 -13.27
CA GLU A 32 -3.78 20.23 -12.59
C GLU A 32 -4.70 19.64 -13.64
N SER A 33 -4.27 18.55 -14.24
CA SER A 33 -5.16 17.74 -15.06
C SER A 33 -6.22 17.22 -14.08
N THR A 34 -7.37 17.88 -14.04
CA THR A 34 -8.52 17.44 -13.27
C THR A 34 -9.01 16.15 -13.90
N VAL A 35 -8.44 15.03 -13.42
CA VAL A 35 -8.89 13.70 -13.80
C VAL A 35 -10.30 13.54 -13.29
N THR A 36 -11.27 13.50 -14.19
CA THR A 36 -12.67 13.25 -13.82
C THR A 36 -12.76 11.84 -13.21
N PRO A 37 -13.27 11.71 -11.99
CA PRO A 37 -13.44 10.40 -11.37
C PRO A 37 -14.44 9.56 -12.16
N ILE A 38 -14.17 8.27 -12.26
CA ILE A 38 -15.06 7.28 -12.84
C ILE A 38 -15.59 6.40 -11.71
N GLU A 39 -16.91 6.38 -11.53
CA GLU A 39 -17.58 5.50 -10.58
C GLU A 39 -17.90 4.16 -11.24
N ILE A 40 -17.66 3.08 -10.51
CA ILE A 40 -17.87 1.70 -10.95
C ILE A 40 -18.70 1.00 -9.88
N GLU A 41 -19.92 0.66 -10.21
CA GLU A 41 -20.80 -0.08 -9.30
C GLU A 41 -20.46 -1.58 -9.30
N ASN A 42 -20.38 -2.17 -8.10
CA ASN A 42 -20.12 -3.59 -7.88
C ASN A 42 -18.92 -4.14 -8.69
N PRO A 43 -17.74 -3.48 -8.63
CA PRO A 43 -16.58 -3.94 -9.37
C PRO A 43 -16.14 -5.33 -8.91
N VAL A 44 -15.75 -6.18 -9.86
CA VAL A 44 -15.19 -7.51 -9.61
C VAL A 44 -13.88 -7.65 -10.38
N PHE A 45 -12.81 -7.91 -9.65
CA PHE A 45 -11.49 -8.16 -10.21
C PHE A 45 -11.14 -9.63 -9.99
N THR A 46 -10.84 -10.34 -11.07
CA THR A 46 -10.37 -11.72 -11.01
C THR A 46 -9.06 -11.82 -11.76
N THR A 47 -8.03 -12.34 -11.11
CA THR A 47 -6.73 -12.55 -11.72
C THR A 47 -6.01 -13.71 -11.03
N LYS A 48 -4.77 -13.95 -11.42
CA LYS A 48 -3.91 -14.95 -10.80
C LYS A 48 -2.80 -14.26 -10.03
N GLY A 49 -2.52 -14.75 -8.84
CA GLY A 49 -1.37 -14.34 -8.04
C GLY A 49 -0.04 -14.85 -8.59
N VAL A 50 1.03 -14.60 -7.86
CA VAL A 50 2.41 -14.96 -8.23
C VAL A 50 2.56 -16.46 -8.53
N ASP A 51 1.87 -17.32 -7.80
CA ASP A 51 1.88 -18.78 -7.98
C ASP A 51 0.75 -19.29 -8.88
N GLU A 52 0.24 -18.45 -9.78
CA GLU A 52 -0.93 -18.74 -10.65
C GLU A 52 -2.23 -19.08 -9.89
N MET A 53 -2.26 -18.89 -8.58
CA MET A 53 -3.44 -19.13 -7.75
C MET A 53 -4.52 -18.08 -8.03
N PRO A 54 -5.77 -18.48 -8.20
CA PRO A 54 -6.83 -17.54 -8.50
C PRO A 54 -7.14 -16.68 -7.28
N TYR A 55 -7.30 -15.38 -7.49
CA TYR A 55 -7.90 -14.51 -6.51
C TYR A 55 -9.00 -13.64 -7.11
N THR A 56 -9.95 -13.29 -6.29
CA THR A 56 -11.08 -12.44 -6.65
C THR A 56 -11.23 -11.35 -5.59
N ILE A 57 -11.33 -10.10 -6.03
CA ILE A 57 -11.68 -8.95 -5.18
C ILE A 57 -12.99 -8.39 -5.69
N LYS A 58 -13.93 -8.12 -4.80
CA LYS A 58 -15.20 -7.46 -5.04
C LYS A 58 -15.29 -6.23 -4.15
N ALA A 59 -16.06 -5.26 -4.59
CA ALA A 59 -16.44 -4.11 -3.75
C ALA A 59 -17.86 -3.67 -4.14
N THR A 60 -18.53 -2.91 -3.30
CA THR A 60 -19.86 -2.33 -3.62
C THR A 60 -19.72 -1.11 -4.52
N LEU A 61 -18.62 -0.35 -4.36
CA LEU A 61 -18.33 0.84 -5.16
C LEU A 61 -16.83 0.92 -5.42
N GLY A 62 -16.45 1.33 -6.63
CA GLY A 62 -15.10 1.74 -7.01
C GLY A 62 -15.10 3.15 -7.54
N ILE A 63 -14.12 3.96 -7.15
CA ILE A 63 -13.90 5.31 -7.71
C ILE A 63 -12.50 5.37 -8.27
N ARG A 64 -12.38 5.47 -9.59
CA ARG A 64 -11.09 5.56 -10.26
C ARG A 64 -10.71 7.01 -10.51
N ARG A 65 -9.48 7.40 -10.14
CA ARG A 65 -8.84 8.69 -10.42
C ARG A 65 -7.44 8.43 -10.97
N GLY A 66 -7.31 8.46 -12.30
CA GLY A 66 -6.04 8.11 -12.95
C GLY A 66 -5.64 6.65 -12.67
N ASP A 67 -4.50 6.48 -12.01
CA ASP A 67 -3.94 5.18 -11.67
C ASP A 67 -4.40 4.66 -10.29
N ASP A 68 -5.11 5.48 -9.53
CA ASP A 68 -5.67 5.12 -8.24
C ASP A 68 -7.11 4.64 -8.36
N LEU A 69 -7.41 3.57 -7.63
CA LEU A 69 -8.74 3.00 -7.52
C LEU A 69 -9.10 2.88 -6.04
N GLU A 70 -10.02 3.72 -5.58
CA GLU A 70 -10.62 3.65 -4.26
C GLU A 70 -11.78 2.65 -4.28
N LEU A 71 -11.80 1.74 -3.31
CA LEU A 71 -12.80 0.66 -3.19
C LEU A 71 -13.50 0.76 -1.83
N PHE A 72 -14.78 0.42 -1.79
CA PHE A 72 -15.64 0.45 -0.60
C PHE A 72 -16.31 -0.91 -0.40
N GLU A 73 -16.38 -1.34 0.87
CA GLU A 73 -16.94 -2.64 1.27
C GLU A 73 -16.32 -3.78 0.47
N ILE A 74 -15.08 -4.06 0.80
CA ILE A 74 -14.22 -4.97 0.04
C ILE A 74 -14.39 -6.39 0.55
N GLU A 75 -14.59 -7.34 -0.36
CA GLU A 75 -14.50 -8.76 -0.14
C GLU A 75 -13.42 -9.37 -1.03
N GLY A 76 -12.43 -10.01 -0.42
CA GLY A 76 -11.36 -10.70 -1.12
C GLY A 76 -11.45 -12.22 -0.91
N LYS A 77 -11.05 -12.97 -1.93
CA LYS A 77 -10.93 -14.42 -1.85
C LYS A 77 -9.71 -14.88 -2.64
N ILE A 78 -8.79 -15.55 -1.97
CA ILE A 78 -7.57 -16.10 -2.57
C ILE A 78 -7.38 -17.56 -2.13
N LYS A 79 -6.79 -18.37 -2.99
CA LYS A 79 -6.40 -19.73 -2.65
C LYS A 79 -4.88 -19.78 -2.47
N ASN A 80 -4.41 -20.31 -1.34
CA ASN A 80 -2.99 -20.46 -1.12
C ASN A 80 -2.42 -21.76 -1.73
N SER A 81 -1.09 -21.93 -1.69
CA SER A 81 -0.42 -23.12 -2.20
C SER A 81 -0.82 -24.43 -1.51
N ASP A 82 -1.30 -24.37 -0.26
CA ASP A 82 -1.80 -25.51 0.51
C ASP A 82 -3.27 -25.84 0.19
N ASN A 83 -3.83 -25.20 -0.84
CA ASN A 83 -5.21 -25.37 -1.29
C ASN A 83 -6.27 -24.86 -0.29
N ILE A 84 -5.88 -24.01 0.65
CA ILE A 84 -6.74 -23.38 1.67
C ILE A 84 -7.29 -22.08 1.08
N TRP A 85 -8.59 -21.85 1.29
CA TRP A 85 -9.20 -20.57 0.97
C TRP A 85 -8.96 -19.57 2.08
N ILE A 86 -8.50 -18.38 1.67
CA ILE A 86 -8.29 -17.20 2.51
C ILE A 86 -9.27 -16.14 2.04
N TYR A 87 -10.01 -15.58 2.98
CA TYR A 87 -10.99 -14.53 2.77
C TYR A 87 -10.50 -13.25 3.41
N LEU A 88 -10.77 -12.14 2.77
CA LEU A 88 -10.43 -10.79 3.23
C LEU A 88 -11.68 -9.92 3.22
N ASN A 89 -11.95 -9.20 4.30
CA ASN A 89 -12.91 -8.11 4.33
C ASN A 89 -12.22 -6.82 4.77
N ALA A 90 -12.66 -5.68 4.25
CA ALA A 90 -12.24 -4.35 4.70
C ALA A 90 -13.30 -3.32 4.31
N ASP A 91 -13.45 -2.24 5.08
CA ASP A 91 -14.42 -1.19 4.75
C ASP A 91 -13.98 -0.38 3.53
N ARG A 92 -12.67 -0.08 3.42
CA ARG A 92 -12.10 0.74 2.34
C ARG A 92 -10.73 0.25 1.92
N GLY A 93 -10.41 0.50 0.66
CA GLY A 93 -9.07 0.28 0.13
C GLY A 93 -8.72 1.29 -0.97
N ASN A 94 -7.43 1.51 -1.15
CA ASN A 94 -6.88 2.28 -2.26
C ASN A 94 -5.83 1.42 -2.97
N TYR A 95 -6.08 1.09 -4.22
CA TYR A 95 -5.16 0.37 -5.08
C TYR A 95 -4.52 1.32 -6.08
N ASN A 96 -3.19 1.36 -6.11
CA ASN A 96 -2.44 2.07 -7.15
C ASN A 96 -1.93 1.07 -8.20
N GLN A 97 -2.34 1.27 -9.44
CA GLN A 97 -2.08 0.36 -10.56
C GLN A 97 -0.60 0.32 -10.96
N ILE A 98 0.13 1.42 -10.78
CA ILE A 98 1.56 1.51 -11.16
C ILE A 98 2.42 0.79 -10.12
N SER A 99 2.26 1.12 -8.84
CA SER A 99 3.05 0.51 -7.76
C SER A 99 2.58 -0.90 -7.40
N GLN A 100 1.36 -1.28 -7.79
CA GLN A 100 0.70 -2.53 -7.41
C GLN A 100 0.61 -2.72 -5.88
N VAL A 101 0.42 -1.61 -5.17
CA VAL A 101 0.24 -1.59 -3.72
C VAL A 101 -1.23 -1.30 -3.40
N VAL A 102 -1.76 -2.03 -2.43
CA VAL A 102 -3.09 -1.81 -1.86
C VAL A 102 -2.94 -1.32 -0.43
N PHE A 103 -3.60 -0.22 -0.10
CA PHE A 103 -3.82 0.22 1.27
C PHE A 103 -5.24 -0.14 1.67
N LEU A 104 -5.41 -0.81 2.81
CA LEU A 104 -6.73 -1.14 3.38
C LEU A 104 -6.92 -0.40 4.69
N PHE A 105 -8.18 -0.03 4.96
CA PHE A 105 -8.56 0.78 6.11
C PHE A 105 -9.86 0.28 6.73
N ASN A 106 -9.87 0.24 8.04
CA ASN A 106 -10.97 -0.08 8.92
C ASN A 106 -11.51 -1.51 8.77
N ASN A 107 -11.76 -2.13 9.92
CA ASN A 107 -12.41 -3.43 10.04
C ASN A 107 -11.79 -4.52 9.14
N ILE A 108 -10.45 -4.52 9.06
CA ILE A 108 -9.76 -5.52 8.26
C ILE A 108 -9.86 -6.86 8.98
N GLU A 109 -10.36 -7.84 8.25
CA GLU A 109 -10.52 -9.20 8.72
C GLU A 109 -10.02 -10.17 7.65
N VAL A 110 -9.05 -11.00 8.00
CA VAL A 110 -8.57 -12.10 7.17
C VAL A 110 -8.89 -13.40 7.88
N TYR A 111 -9.53 -14.34 7.21
CA TYR A 111 -9.90 -15.63 7.82
C TYR A 111 -9.77 -16.77 6.82
N THR A 112 -9.64 -17.98 7.36
CA THR A 112 -9.48 -19.20 6.57
C THR A 112 -10.58 -20.22 6.87
N ASP A 113 -10.73 -21.20 5.97
CA ASP A 113 -11.61 -22.35 6.21
C ASP A 113 -11.24 -23.13 7.49
N ASN A 114 -9.99 -23.05 7.94
CA ASN A 114 -9.48 -23.71 9.14
C ASN A 114 -9.82 -22.97 10.45
N LYS A 115 -10.62 -21.90 10.39
CA LYS A 115 -11.01 -21.06 11.52
C LYS A 115 -9.84 -20.28 12.14
N GLU A 116 -8.88 -19.93 11.33
CA GLU A 116 -7.89 -18.92 11.67
C GLU A 116 -8.45 -17.55 11.29
N LYS A 117 -8.24 -16.57 12.16
CA LYS A 117 -8.70 -15.20 11.98
C LYS A 117 -7.60 -14.23 12.35
N LEU A 118 -7.41 -13.22 11.53
CA LEU A 118 -6.50 -12.12 11.76
C LEU A 118 -7.26 -10.82 11.52
N THR A 119 -7.15 -9.87 12.44
CA THR A 119 -7.80 -8.55 12.35
C THR A 119 -6.79 -7.43 12.52
N SER A 120 -7.07 -6.28 11.94
CA SER A 120 -6.32 -5.02 12.13
C SER A 120 -7.16 -3.82 11.67
N ASP A 121 -6.69 -2.61 12.00
CA ASP A 121 -7.34 -1.38 11.54
C ASP A 121 -6.80 -0.93 10.17
N GLU A 122 -5.52 -1.23 9.88
CA GLU A 122 -4.84 -0.82 8.65
C GLU A 122 -4.00 -1.96 8.08
N ALA A 123 -3.89 -2.04 6.75
CA ALA A 123 -2.99 -2.96 6.08
C ALA A 123 -2.39 -2.37 4.80
N ILE A 124 -1.20 -2.83 4.47
CA ILE A 124 -0.53 -2.58 3.19
C ILE A 124 -0.27 -3.94 2.55
N ILE A 125 -0.72 -4.10 1.31
CA ILE A 125 -0.47 -5.30 0.49
C ILE A 125 0.43 -4.89 -0.67
N ASP A 126 1.66 -5.40 -0.69
CA ASP A 126 2.56 -5.31 -1.85
C ASP A 126 2.38 -6.57 -2.69
N ILE A 127 1.66 -6.42 -3.81
CA ILE A 127 1.32 -7.55 -4.68
C ILE A 127 2.56 -8.10 -5.38
N GLN A 128 3.54 -7.24 -5.71
CA GLN A 128 4.75 -7.67 -6.40
C GLN A 128 5.68 -8.50 -5.50
N GLN A 129 5.74 -8.15 -4.22
CA GLN A 129 6.62 -8.81 -3.26
C GLN A 129 5.93 -9.94 -2.48
N ASP A 130 4.62 -10.12 -2.65
CA ASP A 130 3.80 -11.05 -1.87
C ASP A 130 3.96 -10.82 -0.35
N ILE A 131 3.89 -9.53 0.04
CA ILE A 131 4.02 -9.11 1.44
C ILE A 131 2.75 -8.37 1.86
N ILE A 132 2.18 -8.80 2.99
CA ILE A 132 1.10 -8.09 3.66
C ILE A 132 1.62 -7.60 5.00
N THR A 133 1.48 -6.31 5.25
CA THR A 133 1.80 -5.71 6.55
C THR A 133 0.53 -5.16 7.17
N LEU A 134 0.23 -5.62 8.38
CA LEU A 134 -0.92 -5.20 9.18
C LEU A 134 -0.43 -4.27 10.29
N PHE A 135 -1.20 -3.23 10.60
CA PHE A 135 -0.89 -2.23 11.59
C PHE A 135 -2.10 -1.95 12.49
N SER A 136 -1.83 -1.49 13.69
CA SER A 136 -2.84 -1.04 14.64
C SER A 136 -3.82 -2.14 15.03
N ASN A 137 -3.84 -2.48 16.31
CA ASN A 137 -4.75 -3.47 16.89
C ASN A 137 -4.71 -4.83 16.17
N VAL A 138 -3.50 -5.30 15.86
CA VAL A 138 -3.33 -6.61 15.22
C VAL A 138 -3.67 -7.72 16.20
N GLU A 139 -4.64 -8.55 15.84
CA GLU A 139 -5.03 -9.72 16.61
C GLU A 139 -5.11 -10.95 15.70
N TYR A 140 -4.38 -12.00 16.05
CA TYR A 140 -4.50 -13.33 15.44
C TYR A 140 -5.16 -14.29 16.42
N GLN A 141 -6.09 -15.07 15.93
CA GLN A 141 -6.75 -16.10 16.72
C GLN A 141 -6.96 -17.38 15.90
N ASN A 142 -6.69 -18.52 16.53
CA ASN A 142 -7.12 -19.83 16.07
C ASN A 142 -7.74 -20.60 17.26
N LYS A 143 -7.99 -21.90 17.10
CA LYS A 143 -8.60 -22.72 18.16
C LYS A 143 -7.82 -22.76 19.47
N SER A 144 -6.48 -22.61 19.41
CA SER A 144 -5.60 -22.88 20.55
C SER A 144 -4.77 -21.67 20.98
N ASN A 145 -4.69 -20.64 20.14
CA ASN A 145 -3.81 -19.51 20.36
C ASN A 145 -4.52 -18.18 20.05
N LYS A 146 -4.16 -17.16 20.84
CA LYS A 146 -4.46 -15.77 20.57
C LYS A 146 -3.17 -14.98 20.64
N ILE A 147 -2.87 -14.16 19.64
CA ILE A 147 -1.71 -13.27 19.59
C ILE A 147 -2.21 -11.85 19.35
N GLU A 148 -1.76 -10.91 20.16
CA GLU A 148 -1.97 -9.47 19.99
C GLU A 148 -0.61 -8.81 19.72
N ALA A 149 -0.55 -7.83 18.81
CA ALA A 149 0.67 -7.13 18.45
C ALA A 149 0.36 -5.73 17.89
N ASP A 150 1.37 -4.86 17.82
CA ASP A 150 1.21 -3.55 17.14
C ASP A 150 1.24 -3.70 15.62
N ARG A 151 1.98 -4.70 15.11
CA ARG A 151 2.16 -4.95 13.68
C ARG A 151 2.37 -6.44 13.42
N SER A 152 1.89 -6.92 12.26
CA SER A 152 2.24 -8.23 11.71
C SER A 152 2.70 -8.11 10.26
N VAL A 153 3.64 -8.97 9.87
CA VAL A 153 4.08 -9.11 8.48
C VAL A 153 3.83 -10.55 8.04
N ILE A 154 3.10 -10.70 6.95
CA ILE A 154 2.75 -11.99 6.37
C ILE A 154 3.47 -12.10 5.03
N LYS A 155 4.11 -13.23 4.78
CA LYS A 155 4.90 -13.54 3.58
C LYS A 155 4.57 -14.92 3.05
N ASN A 156 5.01 -15.18 1.81
CA ASN A 156 4.92 -16.49 1.17
C ASN A 156 3.48 -17.06 1.18
N ASN A 157 2.56 -16.34 0.57
CA ASN A 157 1.17 -16.80 0.45
C ASN A 157 0.53 -17.25 1.77
N PHE A 158 0.66 -16.42 2.83
CA PHE A 158 0.14 -16.71 4.17
C PHE A 158 0.78 -17.89 4.89
N GLN A 159 2.01 -18.25 4.58
CA GLN A 159 2.71 -19.33 5.28
C GLN A 159 3.55 -18.82 6.46
N ASN A 160 4.08 -17.59 6.38
CA ASN A 160 4.97 -17.04 7.39
C ASN A 160 4.36 -15.79 8.01
N PHE A 161 4.23 -15.81 9.34
CA PHE A 161 3.70 -14.70 10.14
C PHE A 161 4.79 -14.23 11.11
N GLU A 162 5.10 -12.95 11.07
CA GLU A 162 6.00 -12.28 11.98
C GLU A 162 5.23 -11.21 12.75
N TYR A 163 5.39 -11.12 14.08
CA TYR A 163 4.69 -10.16 14.93
C TYR A 163 5.68 -9.22 15.60
N PHE A 164 5.34 -7.93 15.69
CA PHE A 164 6.21 -6.88 16.20
C PHE A 164 5.47 -5.91 17.12
N GLY A 165 6.19 -5.37 18.12
CA GLY A 165 5.70 -4.39 19.08
C GLY A 165 4.66 -4.99 20.04
N ASN A 166 4.84 -4.78 21.32
CA ASN A 166 3.92 -5.17 22.42
C ASN A 166 3.26 -6.56 22.25
N VAL A 167 4.01 -7.54 21.73
CA VAL A 167 3.48 -8.86 21.40
C VAL A 167 3.05 -9.60 22.66
N LYS A 168 1.79 -10.02 22.70
CA LYS A 168 1.21 -10.88 23.73
C LYS A 168 0.68 -12.15 23.10
N ALA A 169 1.10 -13.30 23.58
CA ALA A 169 0.63 -14.60 23.12
C ALA A 169 -0.01 -15.37 24.27
N ASN A 170 -1.24 -15.82 24.08
CA ASN A 170 -2.00 -16.62 25.01
C ASN A 170 -2.35 -17.97 24.39
N ILE A 171 -2.14 -19.06 25.15
CA ILE A 171 -2.56 -20.40 24.75
C ILE A 171 -3.94 -20.63 25.37
N ILE A 172 -4.94 -20.88 24.54
CA ILE A 172 -6.30 -21.17 24.93
C ILE A 172 -6.39 -22.70 25.13
N ASN A 173 -6.41 -23.12 26.38
CA ASN A 173 -6.65 -24.54 26.72
C ASN A 173 -8.16 -24.74 26.86
N TYR A 174 -8.73 -25.63 26.07
CA TYR A 174 -10.12 -26.09 26.19
C TYR A 174 -10.17 -27.38 27.00
#